data_e3b9754e8af341d5e2bcedcda270e652
#
_entry.id   e3b9754e8af341d5e2bcedcda270e652
#
_cell.length_a   1.000
_cell.length_b   1.000
_cell.length_c   1.000
_cell.angle_alpha   90.00
_cell.angle_beta   90.00
_cell.angle_gamma   90.00
#
_symmetry.space_group_name_H-M   'P 1'
#
loop_
_entity.id
_entity.type
_entity.pdbx_description
1 polymer ?
#
loop_
_entity_poly.entity_id
_entity_poly.type
_entity_poly.pdbx_seq_one_letter_code
_entity_poly.pdbx_strand_id
1 'polypeptide(L)'
;MELIAEDMTIGGRRVHISRKAGADMVVLIRLAGHGGGVWNGVWNRLADRFTVVNIDLGAPSAIGDEPEKVLRGFADIVAETGRALHSGPFHILGWTGGGQIALQMAVHHSDLLKSMVLVTPLCAAGEMRQVEAGVAIVETLLRSGNWETYTLHWLLAGMSDAFIQTNFDRIEQMVADRMRGDHFVKLDIAMVVNWMRALRRNWHAPETLSAIRTPTLVVSGGQNRWHAGPSPEMAEALHKAIPGSQIERFEALGALMLLEQPQPVLERINRFLAGPIIDVPFEAAAGL
;
A
#
# COMPACT_ATOMS: atom_id res chain seq x y z
N MET A 1 -20.62 -5.44 18.63
CA MET A 1 -20.06 -4.11 18.98
C MET A 1 -19.90 -3.37 17.66
N GLU A 2 -20.67 -2.33 17.47
CA GLU A 2 -20.69 -1.57 16.21
C GLU A 2 -19.31 -0.94 15.96
N LEU A 3 -18.75 -1.15 14.78
CA LEU A 3 -17.50 -0.53 14.36
C LEU A 3 -17.78 0.96 14.14
N ILE A 4 -17.27 1.81 15.00
CA ILE A 4 -17.40 3.26 14.84
C ILE A 4 -16.29 3.70 13.89
N ALA A 5 -16.66 3.94 12.64
CA ALA A 5 -15.80 4.61 11.68
C ALA A 5 -16.06 6.11 11.76
N GLU A 6 -15.03 6.89 11.91
CA GLU A 6 -15.10 8.35 11.98
C GLU A 6 -14.06 9.00 11.05
N ASP A 7 -14.42 10.15 10.49
CA ASP A 7 -13.47 11.04 9.82
C ASP A 7 -13.06 12.15 10.78
N MET A 8 -11.76 12.40 10.85
CA MET A 8 -11.21 13.48 11.66
C MET A 8 -10.11 14.23 10.91
N THR A 9 -9.73 15.39 11.42
CA THR A 9 -8.65 16.18 10.86
C THR A 9 -7.50 16.27 11.86
N ILE A 10 -6.31 15.82 11.45
CA ILE A 10 -5.07 15.89 12.22
C ILE A 10 -4.03 16.60 11.37
N GLY A 11 -3.40 17.65 11.90
CA GLY A 11 -2.42 18.43 11.15
C GLY A 11 -2.96 19.00 9.83
N GLY A 12 -4.27 19.32 9.76
CA GLY A 12 -4.94 19.79 8.54
C GLY A 12 -5.25 18.69 7.51
N ARG A 13 -5.10 17.41 7.85
CA ARG A 13 -5.30 16.27 6.95
C ARG A 13 -6.47 15.42 7.38
N ARG A 14 -7.22 14.91 6.42
CA ARG A 14 -8.30 13.96 6.69
C ARG A 14 -7.72 12.60 7.08
N VAL A 15 -8.21 12.07 8.19
CA VAL A 15 -7.89 10.75 8.71
C VAL A 15 -9.19 9.99 8.87
N HIS A 16 -9.28 8.83 8.23
CA HIS A 16 -10.38 7.89 8.43
C HIS A 16 -9.95 6.82 9.42
N ILE A 17 -10.68 6.64 10.49
CA ILE A 17 -10.32 5.73 11.58
C ILE A 17 -11.51 4.86 11.99
N SER A 18 -11.26 3.57 12.20
CA SER A 18 -12.17 2.65 12.87
C SER A 18 -11.55 2.20 14.18
N ARG A 19 -12.11 2.66 15.30
CA ARG A 19 -11.55 2.39 16.62
C ARG A 19 -12.02 1.07 17.17
N LYS A 20 -11.08 0.32 17.76
CA LYS A 20 -11.34 -0.86 18.55
C LYS A 20 -10.70 -0.70 19.93
N ALA A 21 -11.49 -0.68 20.98
CA ALA A 21 -11.03 -0.48 22.35
C ALA A 21 -9.99 -1.54 22.76
N GLY A 22 -8.85 -1.07 23.27
CA GLY A 22 -7.77 -1.93 23.77
C GLY A 22 -7.00 -2.68 22.69
N ALA A 23 -7.28 -2.43 21.40
CA ALA A 23 -6.57 -3.07 20.30
C ALA A 23 -5.37 -2.24 19.83
N ASP A 24 -4.37 -2.94 19.30
CA ASP A 24 -3.25 -2.30 18.58
C ASP A 24 -3.77 -1.52 17.37
N MET A 25 -3.01 -0.50 16.97
CA MET A 25 -3.32 0.32 15.81
C MET A 25 -2.58 -0.20 14.57
N VAL A 26 -3.28 -0.23 13.43
CA VAL A 26 -2.72 -0.49 12.09
C VAL A 26 -2.97 0.72 11.20
N VAL A 27 -1.89 1.32 10.70
CA VAL A 27 -1.96 2.42 9.73
C VAL A 27 -1.82 1.87 8.32
N LEU A 28 -2.80 2.14 7.48
CA LEU A 28 -2.83 1.72 6.08
C LEU A 28 -2.30 2.85 5.19
N ILE A 29 -1.22 2.56 4.49
CA ILE A 29 -0.57 3.50 3.58
C ILE A 29 -0.64 2.99 2.15
N ARG A 30 -1.14 3.83 1.28
CA ARG A 30 -1.20 3.59 -0.16
C ARG A 30 -0.61 4.76 -0.93
N LEU A 31 -0.52 4.54 -2.22
CA LEU A 31 -0.13 5.57 -3.16
C LEU A 31 -1.15 6.72 -3.14
N ALA A 32 -0.72 7.98 -2.96
CA ALA A 32 -1.59 9.15 -3.06
C ALA A 32 -2.31 9.19 -4.44
N GLY A 33 -3.51 9.74 -4.48
CA GLY A 33 -4.28 9.85 -5.72
C GLY A 33 -5.17 8.65 -6.09
N HIS A 34 -5.10 7.55 -5.36
CA HIS A 34 -6.01 6.41 -5.57
C HIS A 34 -7.09 6.43 -4.49
N GLY A 35 -8.32 6.83 -4.77
CA GLY A 35 -9.45 6.98 -3.82
C GLY A 35 -9.56 5.92 -2.71
N GLY A 36 -10.26 6.19 -1.60
CA GLY A 36 -10.33 5.31 -0.39
C GLY A 36 -10.77 3.87 -0.65
N GLY A 37 -11.51 3.64 -1.74
CA GLY A 37 -12.14 2.35 -2.05
C GLY A 37 -11.22 1.15 -2.23
N VAL A 38 -9.91 1.36 -2.48
CA VAL A 38 -8.95 0.23 -2.58
C VAL A 38 -8.79 -0.53 -1.26
N TRP A 39 -9.11 0.08 -0.13
CA TRP A 39 -9.02 -0.56 1.18
C TRP A 39 -10.32 -1.21 1.65
N ASN A 40 -11.46 -1.05 0.94
CA ASN A 40 -12.77 -1.52 1.43
C ASN A 40 -12.77 -3.00 1.81
N GLY A 41 -12.17 -3.87 1.01
CA GLY A 41 -12.06 -5.30 1.32
C GLY A 41 -11.09 -5.65 2.46
N VAL A 42 -10.14 -4.75 2.75
CA VAL A 42 -9.08 -4.91 3.76
C VAL A 42 -9.54 -4.34 5.10
N TRP A 43 -10.17 -3.16 5.05
CA TRP A 43 -10.58 -2.36 6.20
C TRP A 43 -11.39 -3.16 7.22
N ASN A 44 -12.53 -3.68 6.80
CA ASN A 44 -13.45 -4.37 7.69
C ASN A 44 -12.80 -5.58 8.37
N ARG A 45 -11.97 -6.32 7.64
CA ARG A 45 -11.29 -7.52 8.16
C ARG A 45 -10.20 -7.22 9.17
N LEU A 46 -9.53 -6.07 9.05
CA LEU A 46 -8.56 -5.61 10.04
C LEU A 46 -9.26 -4.96 11.24
N ALA A 47 -10.37 -4.24 11.01
CA ALA A 47 -11.11 -3.54 12.05
C ALA A 47 -11.76 -4.48 13.07
N ASP A 48 -11.94 -5.77 12.74
CA ASP A 48 -12.39 -6.79 13.70
C ASP A 48 -11.38 -7.00 14.83
N ARG A 49 -10.10 -6.71 14.62
CA ARG A 49 -9.01 -6.98 15.57
C ARG A 49 -8.20 -5.76 15.96
N PHE A 50 -8.12 -4.76 15.11
CA PHE A 50 -7.25 -3.60 15.25
C PHE A 50 -8.04 -2.30 15.22
N THR A 51 -7.48 -1.25 15.79
CA THR A 51 -7.84 0.12 15.41
C THR A 51 -7.19 0.37 14.05
N VAL A 52 -8.00 0.59 13.02
CA VAL A 52 -7.51 0.78 11.63
C VAL A 52 -7.54 2.25 11.27
N VAL A 53 -6.46 2.73 10.72
CA VAL A 53 -6.28 4.14 10.34
C VAL A 53 -5.87 4.22 8.87
N ASN A 54 -6.56 5.04 8.08
CA ASN A 54 -6.17 5.45 6.75
C ASN A 54 -5.96 6.97 6.72
N ILE A 55 -4.79 7.41 6.30
CA ILE A 55 -4.40 8.83 6.28
C ILE A 55 -4.49 9.33 4.84
N ASP A 56 -5.21 10.43 4.62
CA ASP A 56 -5.11 11.16 3.36
C ASP A 56 -3.81 11.96 3.35
N LEU A 57 -2.82 11.44 2.67
CA LEU A 57 -1.50 12.04 2.58
C LEU A 57 -1.47 13.33 1.75
N GLY A 58 -2.57 13.62 1.03
CA GLY A 58 -2.68 14.80 0.18
C GLY A 58 -1.76 14.75 -1.06
N ALA A 59 -1.54 15.92 -1.65
CA ALA A 59 -0.72 16.06 -2.84
C ALA A 59 0.77 16.19 -2.47
N PRO A 60 1.69 15.51 -3.18
CA PRO A 60 3.14 15.64 -2.97
C PRO A 60 3.69 17.06 -3.12
N SER A 61 3.07 17.89 -3.96
CA SER A 61 3.45 19.29 -4.16
C SER A 61 3.50 20.13 -2.88
N ALA A 62 2.77 19.72 -1.84
CA ALA A 62 2.80 20.38 -0.54
C ALA A 62 4.09 20.11 0.27
N ILE A 63 4.94 19.18 -0.19
CA ILE A 63 6.09 18.66 0.59
C ILE A 63 7.43 18.99 -0.09
N GLY A 64 7.41 19.52 -1.34
CA GLY A 64 8.59 19.88 -2.13
C GLY A 64 8.82 18.96 -3.34
N ASP A 65 9.78 19.35 -4.20
CA ASP A 65 9.99 18.72 -5.50
C ASP A 65 11.03 17.59 -5.50
N GLU A 66 11.81 17.45 -4.41
CA GLU A 66 12.83 16.40 -4.31
C GLU A 66 12.21 15.08 -3.84
N PRO A 67 12.38 13.99 -4.61
CA PRO A 67 11.74 12.71 -4.33
C PRO A 67 11.97 12.15 -2.93
N GLU A 68 13.19 12.25 -2.42
CA GLU A 68 13.52 11.78 -1.07
C GLU A 68 12.82 12.60 0.01
N LYS A 69 12.81 13.92 -0.15
CA LYS A 69 12.11 14.81 0.77
C LYS A 69 10.60 14.57 0.74
N VAL A 70 10.03 14.26 -0.44
CA VAL A 70 8.62 13.92 -0.56
C VAL A 70 8.27 12.67 0.23
N LEU A 71 9.00 11.57 0.04
CA LEU A 71 8.72 10.32 0.75
C LEU A 71 8.95 10.44 2.25
N ARG A 72 10.02 11.12 2.65
CA ARG A 72 10.29 11.42 4.05
C ARG A 72 9.19 12.30 4.65
N GLY A 73 8.76 13.35 3.94
CA GLY A 73 7.67 14.21 4.39
C GLY A 73 6.36 13.46 4.58
N PHE A 74 6.06 12.46 3.75
CA PHE A 74 4.93 11.57 3.99
C PHE A 74 5.11 10.70 5.23
N ALA A 75 6.32 10.19 5.47
CA ALA A 75 6.60 9.45 6.69
C ALA A 75 6.47 10.35 7.94
N ASP A 76 6.94 11.59 7.87
CA ASP A 76 6.79 12.56 8.97
C ASP A 76 5.31 12.82 9.28
N ILE A 77 4.44 12.94 8.26
CA ILE A 77 2.99 13.06 8.41
C ILE A 77 2.40 11.82 9.10
N VAL A 78 2.79 10.63 8.67
CA VAL A 78 2.34 9.38 9.28
C VAL A 78 2.77 9.31 10.75
N ALA A 79 4.01 9.71 11.05
CA ALA A 79 4.55 9.75 12.39
C ALA A 79 3.78 10.74 13.30
N GLU A 80 3.54 11.96 12.82
CA GLU A 80 2.75 12.97 13.53
C GLU A 80 1.33 12.47 13.82
N THR A 81 0.66 11.95 12.80
CA THR A 81 -0.69 11.40 12.93
C THR A 81 -0.72 10.22 13.89
N GLY A 82 0.25 9.31 13.78
CA GLY A 82 0.35 8.16 14.66
C GLY A 82 0.51 8.55 16.14
N ARG A 83 1.38 9.52 16.44
CA ARG A 83 1.55 10.06 17.80
C ARG A 83 0.28 10.73 18.34
N ALA A 84 -0.47 11.40 17.48
CA ALA A 84 -1.72 12.05 17.88
C ALA A 84 -2.85 11.05 18.19
N LEU A 85 -2.83 9.88 17.55
CA LEU A 85 -3.89 8.88 17.68
C LEU A 85 -3.58 7.78 18.70
N HIS A 86 -2.32 7.48 18.95
CA HIS A 86 -1.88 6.34 19.74
C HIS A 86 -0.63 6.66 20.54
N SER A 87 -0.61 6.25 21.80
CA SER A 87 0.49 6.55 22.73
C SER A 87 1.69 5.57 22.66
N GLY A 88 1.57 4.50 21.89
CA GLY A 88 2.60 3.46 21.76
C GLY A 88 2.97 3.17 20.30
N PRO A 89 3.88 2.22 20.05
CA PRO A 89 4.19 1.76 18.73
C PRO A 89 2.99 1.11 18.03
N PHE A 90 2.88 1.31 16.73
CA PHE A 90 1.79 0.80 15.91
C PHE A 90 2.29 -0.03 14.71
N HIS A 91 1.40 -0.77 14.10
CA HIS A 91 1.67 -1.50 12.87
C HIS A 91 1.47 -0.59 11.65
N ILE A 92 2.28 -0.77 10.61
CA ILE A 92 2.12 -0.08 9.33
C ILE A 92 1.96 -1.11 8.21
N LEU A 93 1.01 -0.89 7.32
CA LEU A 93 0.80 -1.68 6.11
C LEU A 93 0.92 -0.77 4.90
N GLY A 94 1.99 -0.93 4.13
CA GLY A 94 2.24 -0.20 2.89
C GLY A 94 1.95 -1.04 1.66
N TRP A 95 1.05 -0.58 0.78
CA TRP A 95 0.73 -1.26 -0.47
C TRP A 95 1.34 -0.54 -1.67
N THR A 96 2.06 -1.27 -2.51
CA THR A 96 2.80 -0.75 -3.67
C THR A 96 3.71 0.44 -3.29
N GLY A 97 3.45 1.64 -3.81
CA GLY A 97 4.19 2.86 -3.43
C GLY A 97 4.06 3.26 -1.96
N GLY A 98 2.98 2.86 -1.27
CA GLY A 98 2.86 3.02 0.18
C GLY A 98 3.93 2.23 0.95
N GLY A 99 4.48 1.18 0.35
CA GLY A 99 5.61 0.44 0.89
C GLY A 99 6.88 1.29 1.02
N GLN A 100 7.12 2.23 0.10
CA GLN A 100 8.25 3.17 0.20
C GLN A 100 8.09 4.12 1.40
N ILE A 101 6.87 4.57 1.66
CA ILE A 101 6.59 5.41 2.83
C ILE A 101 6.77 4.60 4.13
N ALA A 102 6.34 3.34 4.14
CA ALA A 102 6.55 2.45 5.27
C ALA A 102 8.05 2.18 5.52
N LEU A 103 8.87 2.05 4.47
CA LEU A 103 10.33 1.96 4.60
C LEU A 103 10.93 3.24 5.18
N GLN A 104 10.47 4.43 4.73
CA GLN A 104 10.91 5.70 5.33
C GLN A 104 10.53 5.80 6.82
N MET A 105 9.35 5.29 7.20
CA MET A 105 8.96 5.18 8.60
C MET A 105 9.93 4.29 9.38
N ALA A 106 10.30 3.12 8.84
CA ALA A 106 11.23 2.21 9.51
C ALA A 106 12.65 2.80 9.63
N VAL A 107 13.06 3.69 8.72
CA VAL A 107 14.37 4.36 8.76
C VAL A 107 14.39 5.54 9.72
N HIS A 108 13.35 6.37 9.72
CA HIS A 108 13.37 7.66 10.42
C HIS A 108 12.52 7.71 11.70
N HIS A 109 11.57 6.78 11.87
CA HIS A 109 10.60 6.74 12.97
C HIS A 109 10.40 5.30 13.47
N SER A 110 11.48 4.51 13.54
CA SER A 110 11.42 3.09 13.94
C SER A 110 10.87 2.89 15.35
N ASP A 111 11.04 3.88 16.23
CA ASP A 111 10.50 3.93 17.59
C ASP A 111 8.96 3.88 17.63
N LEU A 112 8.30 4.31 16.56
CA LEU A 112 6.84 4.28 16.43
C LEU A 112 6.31 2.98 15.80
N LEU A 113 7.18 2.09 15.33
CA LEU A 113 6.76 0.89 14.62
C LEU A 113 6.84 -0.37 15.47
N LYS A 114 5.68 -1.01 15.66
CA LYS A 114 5.58 -2.36 16.22
C LYS A 114 5.93 -3.42 15.20
N SER A 115 5.46 -3.25 13.97
CA SER A 115 5.85 -4.04 12.79
C SER A 115 5.48 -3.35 11.48
N MET A 116 6.03 -3.84 10.37
CA MET A 116 5.81 -3.34 9.02
C MET A 116 5.40 -4.46 8.09
N VAL A 117 4.34 -4.24 7.30
CA VAL A 117 3.90 -5.12 6.22
C VAL A 117 4.04 -4.37 4.89
N LEU A 118 4.76 -4.97 3.96
CA LEU A 118 5.00 -4.44 2.62
C LEU A 118 4.28 -5.35 1.60
N VAL A 119 3.13 -4.89 1.09
CA VAL A 119 2.36 -5.66 0.10
C VAL A 119 2.73 -5.19 -1.29
N THR A 120 3.24 -6.08 -2.09
CA THR A 120 3.75 -5.80 -3.45
C THR A 120 4.52 -4.47 -3.50
N PRO A 121 5.60 -4.36 -2.72
CA PRO A 121 6.32 -3.10 -2.57
C PRO A 121 6.94 -2.66 -3.90
N LEU A 122 6.83 -1.36 -4.19
CA LEU A 122 7.61 -0.72 -5.23
C LEU A 122 8.98 -0.37 -4.67
N CYS A 123 10.03 -0.91 -5.27
CA CYS A 123 11.39 -0.47 -5.02
C CYS A 123 12.19 -0.59 -6.31
N ALA A 124 13.14 0.31 -6.52
CA ALA A 124 13.91 0.33 -7.76
C ALA A 124 14.93 -0.82 -7.79
N ALA A 125 14.55 -1.95 -8.36
CA ALA A 125 15.46 -3.07 -8.63
C ALA A 125 15.54 -3.42 -10.12
N GLY A 126 15.04 -2.54 -11.00
CA GLY A 126 15.00 -2.78 -12.45
C GLY A 126 15.90 -1.84 -13.24
N GLU A 127 16.11 -2.18 -14.51
CA GLU A 127 16.79 -1.27 -15.43
C GLU A 127 15.99 0.04 -15.58
N MET A 128 16.65 1.16 -15.38
CA MET A 128 16.03 2.50 -15.44
C MET A 128 15.29 2.75 -16.76
N ARG A 129 15.73 2.15 -17.87
CA ARG A 129 15.05 2.28 -19.18
C ARG A 129 13.66 1.68 -19.18
N GLN A 130 13.46 0.53 -18.53
CA GLN A 130 12.14 -0.11 -18.42
C GLN A 130 11.21 0.73 -17.54
N VAL A 131 11.75 1.29 -16.47
CA VAL A 131 11.03 2.19 -15.57
C VAL A 131 10.56 3.43 -16.33
N GLU A 132 11.44 4.10 -17.07
CA GLU A 132 11.08 5.31 -17.82
C GLU A 132 10.07 4.99 -18.93
N ALA A 133 10.18 3.86 -19.62
CA ALA A 133 9.19 3.43 -20.60
C ALA A 133 7.80 3.23 -19.98
N GLY A 134 7.72 2.56 -18.84
CA GLY A 134 6.45 2.37 -18.12
C GLY A 134 5.85 3.71 -17.62
N VAL A 135 6.69 4.63 -17.15
CA VAL A 135 6.24 5.97 -16.76
C VAL A 135 5.74 6.75 -17.98
N ALA A 136 6.42 6.66 -19.12
CA ALA A 136 5.99 7.34 -20.35
C ALA A 136 4.63 6.87 -20.86
N ILE A 137 4.34 5.55 -20.76
CA ILE A 137 3.02 5.00 -21.10
C ILE A 137 1.95 5.63 -20.19
N VAL A 138 2.17 5.59 -18.89
CA VAL A 138 1.24 6.17 -17.91
C VAL A 138 1.06 7.67 -18.14
N GLU A 139 2.14 8.42 -18.34
CA GLU A 139 2.09 9.86 -18.62
C GLU A 139 1.27 10.15 -19.89
N THR A 140 1.45 9.36 -20.93
CA THR A 140 0.70 9.52 -22.20
C THR A 140 -0.79 9.30 -21.96
N LEU A 141 -1.16 8.24 -21.23
CA LEU A 141 -2.55 7.94 -20.91
C LEU A 141 -3.19 9.03 -20.05
N LEU A 142 -2.47 9.52 -19.03
CA LEU A 142 -2.94 10.60 -18.17
C LEU A 142 -3.15 11.92 -18.95
N ARG A 143 -2.19 12.29 -19.80
CA ARG A 143 -2.27 13.53 -20.60
C ARG A 143 -3.32 13.48 -21.70
N SER A 144 -3.67 12.30 -22.20
CA SER A 144 -4.76 12.14 -23.16
C SER A 144 -6.14 12.40 -22.56
N GLY A 145 -6.25 12.46 -21.22
CA GLY A 145 -7.51 12.55 -20.50
C GLY A 145 -8.38 11.27 -20.57
N ASN A 146 -7.84 10.20 -21.13
CA ASN A 146 -8.54 8.92 -21.21
C ASN A 146 -8.35 8.11 -19.92
N TRP A 147 -9.05 8.55 -18.88
CA TRP A 147 -8.98 7.96 -17.55
C TRP A 147 -9.51 6.52 -17.49
N GLU A 148 -10.44 6.18 -18.36
CA GLU A 148 -10.98 4.84 -18.49
C GLU A 148 -9.89 3.87 -18.94
N THR A 149 -9.22 4.19 -20.06
CA THR A 149 -8.10 3.38 -20.57
C THR A 149 -6.95 3.31 -19.57
N TYR A 150 -6.64 4.41 -18.89
CA TYR A 150 -5.63 4.40 -17.81
C TYR A 150 -6.01 3.44 -16.69
N THR A 151 -7.27 3.49 -16.24
CA THR A 151 -7.75 2.63 -15.15
C THR A 151 -7.75 1.17 -15.57
N LEU A 152 -8.25 0.88 -16.76
CA LEU A 152 -8.26 -0.47 -17.33
C LEU A 152 -6.83 -1.02 -17.47
N HIS A 153 -5.90 -0.23 -18.03
CA HIS A 153 -4.49 -0.60 -18.14
C HIS A 153 -3.89 -0.94 -16.77
N TRP A 154 -4.16 -0.10 -15.76
CA TRP A 154 -3.67 -0.31 -14.40
C TRP A 154 -4.20 -1.61 -13.78
N LEU A 155 -5.49 -1.91 -13.94
CA LEU A 155 -6.12 -3.13 -13.45
C LEU A 155 -5.56 -4.37 -14.16
N LEU A 156 -5.57 -4.36 -15.51
CA LEU A 156 -5.13 -5.51 -16.31
C LEU A 156 -3.64 -5.83 -16.11
N ALA A 157 -2.80 -4.81 -15.97
CA ALA A 157 -1.37 -5.01 -15.74
C ALA A 157 -1.04 -5.50 -14.33
N GLY A 158 -1.89 -5.18 -13.35
CA GLY A 158 -1.66 -5.53 -11.94
C GLY A 158 -2.39 -6.78 -11.46
N MET A 159 -3.32 -7.34 -12.24
CA MET A 159 -4.08 -8.55 -11.90
C MET A 159 -3.51 -9.80 -12.56
N SER A 160 -3.81 -10.96 -12.01
CA SER A 160 -3.42 -12.26 -12.56
C SER A 160 -4.22 -12.63 -13.80
N ASP A 161 -3.64 -13.47 -14.68
CA ASP A 161 -4.31 -13.99 -15.88
C ASP A 161 -5.60 -14.70 -15.54
N ALA A 162 -5.56 -15.56 -14.53
CA ALA A 162 -6.72 -16.33 -14.11
C ALA A 162 -7.87 -15.42 -13.65
N PHE A 163 -7.55 -14.36 -12.88
CA PHE A 163 -8.56 -13.41 -12.44
C PHE A 163 -9.16 -12.65 -13.62
N ILE A 164 -8.35 -12.17 -14.54
CA ILE A 164 -8.80 -11.43 -15.73
C ILE A 164 -9.73 -12.30 -16.58
N GLN A 165 -9.35 -13.55 -16.83
CA GLN A 165 -10.15 -14.47 -17.67
C GLN A 165 -11.51 -14.79 -17.07
N THR A 166 -11.62 -14.87 -15.75
CA THR A 166 -12.85 -15.30 -15.07
C THR A 166 -13.69 -14.17 -14.49
N ASN A 167 -13.16 -12.93 -14.42
CA ASN A 167 -13.81 -11.80 -13.76
C ASN A 167 -13.78 -10.51 -14.59
N PHE A 168 -13.78 -10.60 -15.92
CA PHE A 168 -13.65 -9.41 -16.77
C PHE A 168 -14.78 -8.41 -16.52
N ASP A 169 -16.04 -8.88 -16.37
CA ASP A 169 -17.20 -8.03 -16.06
C ASP A 169 -16.99 -7.25 -14.74
N ARG A 170 -16.36 -7.89 -13.76
CA ARG A 170 -16.01 -7.23 -12.49
C ARG A 170 -14.93 -6.16 -12.68
N ILE A 171 -13.98 -6.38 -13.59
CA ILE A 171 -12.96 -5.39 -13.94
C ILE A 171 -13.62 -4.18 -14.62
N GLU A 172 -14.53 -4.40 -15.57
CA GLU A 172 -15.31 -3.32 -16.20
C GLU A 172 -16.14 -2.54 -15.18
N GLN A 173 -16.75 -3.25 -14.23
CA GLN A 173 -17.46 -2.60 -13.12
C GLN A 173 -16.52 -1.75 -12.24
N MET A 174 -15.31 -2.23 -11.93
CA MET A 174 -14.30 -1.47 -11.19
C MET A 174 -13.88 -0.20 -11.95
N VAL A 175 -13.74 -0.28 -13.27
CA VAL A 175 -13.47 0.89 -14.13
C VAL A 175 -14.62 1.88 -14.04
N ALA A 176 -15.86 1.41 -14.25
CA ALA A 176 -17.06 2.25 -14.21
C ALA A 176 -17.26 2.93 -12.84
N ASP A 177 -17.04 2.20 -11.74
CA ASP A 177 -17.14 2.74 -10.37
C ASP A 177 -16.11 3.84 -10.14
N ARG A 178 -14.90 3.64 -10.66
CA ARG A 178 -13.84 4.63 -10.55
C ARG A 178 -14.11 5.88 -11.39
N MET A 179 -14.76 5.72 -12.56
CA MET A 179 -15.15 6.87 -13.41
C MET A 179 -16.29 7.68 -12.80
N ARG A 180 -17.16 7.07 -12.01
CA ARG A 180 -18.25 7.78 -11.30
C ARG A 180 -17.78 8.63 -10.12
N GLY A 181 -16.58 8.37 -9.62
CA GLY A 181 -16.01 9.14 -8.50
C GLY A 181 -15.23 10.36 -8.96
N ASP A 182 -15.24 11.44 -8.16
CA ASP A 182 -14.49 12.70 -8.43
C ASP A 182 -12.95 12.55 -8.35
N HIS A 183 -12.45 11.32 -8.33
CA HIS A 183 -11.06 11.01 -8.01
C HIS A 183 -10.04 11.53 -9.04
N PHE A 184 -10.45 11.72 -10.29
CA PHE A 184 -9.57 12.15 -11.37
C PHE A 184 -9.59 13.64 -11.65
N VAL A 185 -10.64 14.34 -11.26
CA VAL A 185 -10.87 15.76 -11.59
C VAL A 185 -9.82 16.69 -10.96
N LYS A 186 -9.07 16.19 -9.98
CA LYS A 186 -8.11 16.98 -9.19
C LYS A 186 -6.67 16.48 -9.25
N LEU A 187 -6.34 15.50 -10.13
CA LEU A 187 -4.98 15.01 -10.26
C LEU A 187 -4.11 15.98 -11.07
N ASP A 188 -3.10 16.54 -10.44
CA ASP A 188 -2.00 17.16 -11.15
C ASP A 188 -1.15 16.07 -11.81
N ILE A 189 -1.24 15.96 -13.14
CA ILE A 189 -0.56 14.92 -13.92
C ILE A 189 0.95 15.02 -13.79
N ALA A 190 1.51 16.24 -13.80
CA ALA A 190 2.94 16.43 -13.66
C ALA A 190 3.43 15.93 -12.29
N MET A 191 2.65 16.22 -11.26
CA MET A 191 2.90 15.72 -9.91
C MET A 191 2.86 14.19 -9.85
N VAL A 192 1.83 13.54 -10.40
CA VAL A 192 1.71 12.07 -10.42
C VAL A 192 2.90 11.44 -11.14
N VAL A 193 3.29 11.98 -12.29
CA VAL A 193 4.42 11.50 -13.09
C VAL A 193 5.75 11.68 -12.34
N ASN A 194 5.99 12.85 -11.75
CA ASN A 194 7.19 13.10 -10.96
C ASN A 194 7.27 12.16 -9.75
N TRP A 195 6.16 11.94 -9.10
CA TRP A 195 6.09 11.01 -8.00
C TRP A 195 6.32 9.55 -8.41
N MET A 196 5.74 9.11 -9.55
CA MET A 196 6.05 7.79 -10.10
C MET A 196 7.54 7.62 -10.41
N ARG A 197 8.20 8.67 -10.91
CA ARG A 197 9.67 8.69 -11.10
C ARG A 197 10.40 8.63 -9.76
N ALA A 198 9.93 9.38 -8.78
CA ALA A 198 10.49 9.42 -7.43
C ALA A 198 10.48 8.06 -6.75
N LEU A 199 9.32 7.41 -6.70
CA LEU A 199 9.17 6.09 -6.10
C LEU A 199 10.12 5.04 -6.68
N ARG A 200 10.51 5.21 -7.95
CA ARG A 200 11.38 4.28 -8.65
C ARG A 200 12.87 4.62 -8.54
N ARG A 201 13.19 5.87 -8.22
CA ARG A 201 14.58 6.31 -8.00
C ARG A 201 15.03 6.18 -6.56
N ASN A 202 14.10 6.10 -5.63
CA ASN A 202 14.36 6.07 -4.21
C ASN A 202 14.61 4.64 -3.73
N TRP A 203 15.66 4.05 -4.26
CA TRP A 203 16.22 2.83 -3.68
C TRP A 203 17.01 3.21 -2.44
N HIS A 204 16.60 2.68 -1.28
CA HIS A 204 17.42 2.78 -0.10
C HIS A 204 18.73 2.03 -0.31
N ALA A 205 19.84 2.64 0.06
CA ALA A 205 21.13 1.97 0.05
C ALA A 205 21.06 0.65 0.85
N PRO A 206 21.75 -0.42 0.44
CA PRO A 206 21.75 -1.70 1.14
C PRO A 206 22.05 -1.56 2.63
N GLU A 207 22.95 -0.64 3.00
CA GLU A 207 23.33 -0.34 4.38
C GLU A 207 22.15 0.21 5.19
N THR A 208 21.31 1.05 4.57
CA THR A 208 20.12 1.60 5.19
C THR A 208 19.08 0.51 5.46
N LEU A 209 18.83 -0.36 4.47
CA LEU A 209 17.90 -1.48 4.62
C LEU A 209 18.41 -2.50 5.65
N SER A 210 19.71 -2.78 5.66
CA SER A 210 20.33 -3.70 6.63
C SER A 210 20.33 -3.18 8.07
N ALA A 211 20.10 -1.87 8.25
CA ALA A 211 19.95 -1.25 9.57
C ALA A 211 18.53 -1.37 10.15
N ILE A 212 17.52 -1.71 9.35
CA ILE A 212 16.14 -1.86 9.80
C ILE A 212 16.03 -3.03 10.77
N ARG A 213 15.40 -2.79 11.92
CA ARG A 213 15.15 -3.79 12.99
C ARG A 213 13.66 -4.02 13.22
N THR A 214 12.81 -3.19 12.63
CA THR A 214 11.35 -3.36 12.70
C THR A 214 10.95 -4.72 12.13
N PRO A 215 10.23 -5.58 12.87
CA PRO A 215 9.70 -6.82 12.34
C PRO A 215 8.95 -6.59 11.03
N THR A 216 9.36 -7.25 9.96
CA THR A 216 8.89 -6.96 8.60
C THR A 216 8.35 -8.21 7.92
N LEU A 217 7.17 -8.09 7.32
CA LEU A 217 6.61 -9.06 6.37
C LEU A 217 6.58 -8.43 4.97
N VAL A 218 7.19 -9.09 4.01
CA VAL A 218 7.11 -8.75 2.58
C VAL A 218 6.15 -9.72 1.92
N VAL A 219 5.12 -9.19 1.24
CA VAL A 219 4.12 -9.98 0.51
C VAL A 219 4.21 -9.67 -0.97
N SER A 220 4.32 -10.70 -1.80
CA SER A 220 4.51 -10.57 -3.26
C SER A 220 3.51 -11.41 -4.04
N GLY A 221 3.07 -10.90 -5.19
CA GLY A 221 2.37 -11.69 -6.20
C GLY A 221 3.36 -12.29 -7.20
N GLY A 222 3.06 -13.49 -7.71
CA GLY A 222 3.88 -14.15 -8.73
C GLY A 222 3.63 -13.62 -10.15
N GLN A 223 2.46 -13.02 -10.39
CA GLN A 223 2.04 -12.53 -11.69
C GLN A 223 1.92 -11.01 -11.69
N ASN A 224 2.93 -10.33 -12.23
CA ASN A 224 2.90 -8.90 -12.40
C ASN A 224 3.37 -8.53 -13.81
N ARG A 225 2.61 -7.68 -14.49
CA ARG A 225 2.90 -7.23 -15.86
C ARG A 225 3.15 -5.73 -15.97
N TRP A 226 3.20 -5.04 -14.87
CA TRP A 226 3.61 -3.64 -14.89
C TRP A 226 5.09 -3.54 -15.22
N HIS A 227 5.43 -3.03 -16.39
CA HIS A 227 6.83 -2.83 -16.82
C HIS A 227 7.66 -1.97 -15.87
N ALA A 228 7.02 -1.26 -14.97
CA ALA A 228 7.65 -0.40 -13.99
C ALA A 228 6.96 -0.52 -12.61
N GLY A 229 6.23 -1.59 -12.39
CA GLY A 229 5.53 -1.88 -11.14
C GLY A 229 6.32 -2.80 -10.21
N PRO A 230 5.71 -3.16 -9.08
CA PRO A 230 6.31 -4.10 -8.15
C PRO A 230 6.52 -5.47 -8.83
N SER A 231 7.64 -6.13 -8.54
CA SER A 231 7.93 -7.46 -9.05
C SER A 231 8.30 -8.43 -7.93
N PRO A 232 8.22 -9.76 -8.18
CA PRO A 232 8.69 -10.75 -7.22
C PRO A 232 10.17 -10.56 -6.86
N GLU A 233 11.01 -10.16 -7.83
CA GLU A 233 12.44 -9.92 -7.63
C GLU A 233 12.69 -8.73 -6.70
N MET A 234 11.87 -7.69 -6.79
CA MET A 234 11.92 -6.54 -5.87
C MET A 234 11.60 -6.98 -4.43
N ALA A 235 10.55 -7.78 -4.25
CA ALA A 235 10.18 -8.30 -2.95
C ALA A 235 11.29 -9.18 -2.36
N GLU A 236 11.88 -10.04 -3.17
CA GLU A 236 13.00 -10.90 -2.79
C GLU A 236 14.24 -10.08 -2.41
N ALA A 237 14.55 -9.02 -3.18
CA ALA A 237 15.66 -8.12 -2.88
C ALA A 237 15.46 -7.40 -1.53
N LEU A 238 14.25 -6.92 -1.24
CA LEU A 238 13.93 -6.33 0.06
C LEU A 238 14.06 -7.33 1.20
N HIS A 239 13.52 -8.54 1.01
CA HIS A 239 13.64 -9.60 2.01
C HIS A 239 15.10 -9.91 2.34
N LYS A 240 15.96 -10.02 1.34
CA LYS A 240 17.40 -10.25 1.54
C LYS A 240 18.11 -9.08 2.23
N ALA A 241 17.67 -7.85 1.95
CA ALA A 241 18.29 -6.64 2.48
C ALA A 241 17.85 -6.31 3.91
N ILE A 242 16.65 -6.71 4.36
CA ILE A 242 16.10 -6.40 5.69
C ILE A 242 16.29 -7.63 6.60
N PRO A 243 17.21 -7.58 7.59
CA PRO A 243 17.50 -8.72 8.45
C PRO A 243 16.28 -9.18 9.25
N GLY A 244 16.05 -10.50 9.29
CA GLY A 244 14.94 -11.09 10.06
C GLY A 244 13.54 -10.84 9.47
N SER A 245 13.44 -10.23 8.29
CA SER A 245 12.16 -10.12 7.59
C SER A 245 11.62 -11.50 7.19
N GLN A 246 10.32 -11.59 7.00
CA GLN A 246 9.62 -12.74 6.43
C GLN A 246 9.16 -12.38 5.02
N ILE A 247 9.09 -13.36 4.14
CA ILE A 247 8.51 -13.20 2.80
C ILE A 247 7.40 -14.22 2.58
N GLU A 248 6.32 -13.78 1.94
CA GLU A 248 5.24 -14.65 1.45
C GLU A 248 4.96 -14.33 -0.01
N ARG A 249 4.94 -15.36 -0.85
CA ARG A 249 4.69 -15.20 -2.27
C ARG A 249 3.45 -15.96 -2.69
N PHE A 250 2.48 -15.23 -3.26
CA PHE A 250 1.26 -15.77 -3.82
C PHE A 250 1.42 -15.94 -5.33
N GLU A 251 1.92 -17.09 -5.78
CA GLU A 251 2.30 -17.35 -7.18
C GLU A 251 1.17 -17.13 -8.18
N ALA A 252 -0.07 -17.40 -7.78
CA ALA A 252 -1.25 -17.27 -8.64
C ALA A 252 -1.84 -15.86 -8.68
N LEU A 253 -1.35 -14.91 -7.87
CA LEU A 253 -1.91 -13.56 -7.76
C LEU A 253 -1.01 -12.51 -8.39
N GLY A 254 -1.62 -11.42 -8.85
CA GLY A 254 -0.92 -10.25 -9.36
C GLY A 254 -0.52 -9.26 -8.27
N ALA A 255 -0.05 -8.08 -8.68
CA ALA A 255 0.28 -6.99 -7.76
C ALA A 255 -0.95 -6.41 -7.05
N LEU A 256 -2.13 -6.56 -7.64
CA LEU A 256 -3.41 -6.11 -7.08
C LEU A 256 -4.12 -7.20 -6.28
N MET A 257 -3.37 -8.11 -5.66
CA MET A 257 -3.86 -9.26 -4.92
C MET A 257 -4.94 -8.94 -3.88
N LEU A 258 -4.89 -7.77 -3.26
CA LEU A 258 -5.91 -7.31 -2.31
C LEU A 258 -7.25 -6.96 -2.98
N LEU A 259 -7.28 -6.75 -4.29
CA LEU A 259 -8.50 -6.60 -5.09
C LEU A 259 -8.95 -7.92 -5.73
N GLU A 260 -8.01 -8.81 -6.03
CA GLU A 260 -8.29 -10.12 -6.63
C GLU A 260 -8.87 -11.09 -5.60
N GLN A 261 -8.06 -11.44 -4.62
CA GLN A 261 -8.36 -12.42 -3.57
C GLN A 261 -7.82 -11.92 -2.22
N PRO A 262 -8.50 -10.99 -1.57
CA PRO A 262 -8.02 -10.41 -0.32
C PRO A 262 -7.90 -11.42 0.83
N GLN A 263 -8.75 -12.46 0.85
CA GLN A 263 -8.86 -13.41 1.97
C GLN A 263 -7.52 -14.06 2.35
N PRO A 264 -6.85 -14.85 1.47
CA PRO A 264 -5.63 -15.55 1.87
C PRO A 264 -4.49 -14.59 2.21
N VAL A 265 -4.45 -13.43 1.55
CA VAL A 265 -3.45 -12.39 1.81
C VAL A 265 -3.64 -11.79 3.21
N LEU A 266 -4.88 -11.46 3.56
CA LEU A 266 -5.21 -10.88 4.86
C LEU A 266 -5.06 -11.89 6.00
N GLU A 267 -5.34 -13.17 5.77
CA GLU A 267 -5.06 -14.23 6.76
C GLU A 267 -3.57 -14.31 7.08
N ARG A 268 -2.71 -14.20 6.08
CA ARG A 268 -1.25 -14.17 6.28
C ARG A 268 -0.81 -12.92 7.02
N ILE A 269 -1.33 -11.76 6.62
CA ILE A 269 -1.05 -10.47 7.28
C ILE A 269 -1.52 -10.52 8.74
N ASN A 270 -2.73 -10.94 9.01
CA ASN A 270 -3.28 -11.04 10.36
C ASN A 270 -2.45 -11.95 11.28
N ARG A 271 -1.98 -13.10 10.76
CA ARG A 271 -1.07 -13.98 11.52
C ARG A 271 0.23 -13.28 11.89
N PHE A 272 0.78 -12.49 10.98
CA PHE A 272 2.01 -11.75 11.25
C PHE A 272 1.80 -10.62 12.27
N LEU A 273 0.75 -9.82 12.12
CA LEU A 273 0.43 -8.70 13.01
C LEU A 273 0.07 -9.15 14.43
N ALA A 274 -0.53 -10.32 14.58
CA ALA A 274 -0.90 -10.88 15.89
C ALA A 274 0.31 -11.37 16.70
N GLY A 275 1.50 -11.44 16.11
CA GLY A 275 2.66 -12.10 16.71
C GLY A 275 2.55 -13.64 16.75
N PRO A 276 3.47 -14.35 17.40
CA PRO A 276 3.37 -15.79 17.56
C PRO A 276 2.04 -16.13 18.24
N ILE A 277 1.24 -16.95 17.56
CA ILE A 277 -0.10 -17.34 17.99
C ILE A 277 0.03 -18.10 19.32
N ILE A 278 -0.53 -17.54 20.39
CA ILE A 278 -1.10 -18.38 21.44
C ILE A 278 -2.34 -18.99 20.78
N ASP A 279 -2.34 -20.29 20.55
CA ASP A 279 -3.44 -21.02 19.91
C ASP A 279 -4.77 -20.70 20.61
N VAL A 280 -5.56 -19.82 20.00
CA VAL A 280 -6.98 -19.72 20.28
C VAL A 280 -7.67 -20.40 19.11
N PRO A 281 -8.40 -21.49 19.30
CA PRO A 281 -9.11 -22.19 18.21
C PRO A 281 -10.04 -21.19 17.50
N PHE A 282 -9.93 -21.11 16.18
CA PHE A 282 -10.84 -20.36 15.34
C PHE A 282 -12.17 -21.13 15.28
N GLU A 283 -13.15 -20.76 16.10
CA GLU A 283 -14.52 -21.21 15.89
C GLU A 283 -15.02 -20.63 14.58
N ALA A 284 -15.22 -21.51 13.61
CA ALA A 284 -15.84 -21.19 12.35
C ALA A 284 -17.25 -20.63 12.63
N ALA A 285 -17.40 -19.33 12.46
CA ALA A 285 -18.72 -18.72 12.38
C ALA A 285 -19.36 -19.19 11.06
N ALA A 286 -20.03 -20.36 11.13
CA ALA A 286 -21.01 -20.77 10.16
C ALA A 286 -22.26 -19.92 10.43
N GLY A 287 -22.73 -19.22 9.39
CA GLY A 287 -24.09 -18.70 9.39
C GLY A 287 -24.22 -17.24 9.04
N LEU A 288 -24.71 -17.05 7.84
CA LEU A 288 -25.47 -16.02 7.14
C LEU A 288 -24.70 -15.26 6.09
#